data_3e3fbbcd1ead47045cb8734941ae0277
#
_entry.id   3e3fbbcd1ead47045cb8734941ae0277
#
_cell.length_a   1.000
_cell.length_b   1.000
_cell.length_c   1.000
_cell.angle_alpha   90.00
_cell.angle_beta   90.00
_cell.angle_gamma   90.00
#
_symmetry.space_group_name_H-M   'P 1'
#
loop_
_entity.id
_entity.type
_entity.pdbx_description
1 polymer ?
#
loop_
_entity_poly.entity_id
_entity_poly.type
_entity_poly.pdbx_seq_one_letter_code
_entity_poly.pdbx_strand_id
1 'polypeptide(L)'
;AASQTVSFNIDSSYDLFSRQEIEAELIRTTQDLYFYIEKSWWDSRNSQEQNDIRLALFDLGEEFRNKIYPVLTSNFGSIPEPGIDGDQRITVLIHQMRQDAGGYFNSGDVYSRLQAPRSNEREMVYLSAGYVTSSKLRSALAHEFLHLITVNQKDLLQKVTEEVWLNEARAEYTPTLLGYDDAYAGSNLETRVRAFLDNPTISLTEWLNSGSDYGAVNLFAQYLVDHYGVRILADSLQSSKVGIASVEEALQKQGVKKSFSQVFAEWAIALLVNDCRL
;
A
#
# COMPACT_ATOMS: atom_id res chain seq x y z
N ALA A 1 32.50 8.28 2.40
CA ALA A 1 31.50 9.33 2.68
C ALA A 1 30.93 9.05 4.05
N ALA A 2 30.77 10.06 4.91
CA ALA A 2 30.09 9.89 6.18
C ALA A 2 28.64 9.50 5.88
N SER A 3 28.14 8.46 6.54
CA SER A 3 26.76 8.04 6.44
C SER A 3 25.84 9.14 6.97
N GLN A 4 24.80 9.47 6.23
CA GLN A 4 23.83 10.49 6.64
C GLN A 4 22.80 9.83 7.56
N THR A 5 22.88 10.14 8.86
CA THR A 5 21.88 9.73 9.85
C THR A 5 20.82 10.83 9.97
N VAL A 6 19.54 10.44 9.95
CA VAL A 6 18.38 11.32 10.05
C VAL A 6 17.43 10.76 11.10
N SER A 7 16.83 11.64 11.91
CA SER A 7 15.75 11.26 12.81
C SER A 7 14.41 11.29 12.07
N PHE A 8 13.59 10.25 12.27
CA PHE A 8 12.26 10.12 11.70
C PHE A 8 11.22 9.89 12.78
N ASN A 9 10.12 10.60 12.70
CA ASN A 9 8.90 10.25 13.42
C ASN A 9 8.31 8.96 12.84
N ILE A 10 7.88 8.06 13.70
CA ILE A 10 7.24 6.79 13.31
C ILE A 10 5.95 6.59 14.10
N ASP A 11 5.08 5.71 13.60
CA ASP A 11 3.88 5.32 14.31
C ASP A 11 4.20 4.20 15.33
N SER A 12 4.03 4.52 16.62
CA SER A 12 4.30 3.60 17.71
C SER A 12 3.40 2.36 17.73
N SER A 13 2.27 2.39 17.05
CA SER A 13 1.37 1.24 16.95
C SER A 13 1.92 0.13 16.04
N TYR A 14 2.75 0.49 15.06
CA TYR A 14 3.44 -0.45 14.16
C TYR A 14 4.83 -0.82 14.66
N ASP A 15 5.48 0.05 15.43
CA ASP A 15 6.85 -0.19 15.89
C ASP A 15 6.94 -1.34 16.91
N LEU A 16 7.94 -2.21 16.75
CA LEU A 16 8.15 -3.38 17.62
C LEU A 16 8.34 -2.98 19.10
N PHE A 17 8.90 -1.82 19.36
CA PHE A 17 9.22 -1.31 20.71
C PHE A 17 8.31 -0.15 21.14
N SER A 18 7.26 0.16 20.38
CA SER A 18 6.34 1.28 20.62
C SER A 18 7.03 2.64 20.70
N ARG A 19 8.13 2.83 19.97
CA ARG A 19 8.84 4.11 19.85
C ARG A 19 8.04 5.07 18.98
N GLN A 20 8.29 6.34 19.14
CA GLN A 20 7.67 7.41 18.36
C GLN A 20 8.65 8.09 17.41
N GLU A 21 9.94 7.82 17.56
CA GLU A 21 11.03 8.39 16.78
C GLU A 21 12.19 7.40 16.74
N ILE A 22 12.88 7.35 15.60
CA ILE A 22 14.07 6.54 15.41
C ILE A 22 15.11 7.30 14.61
N GLU A 23 16.38 6.96 14.82
CA GLU A 23 17.47 7.33 13.93
C GLU A 23 17.57 6.30 12.80
N ALA A 24 17.71 6.77 11.57
CA ALA A 24 17.91 5.92 10.40
C ALA A 24 19.07 6.42 9.54
N GLU A 25 19.75 5.49 8.91
CA GLU A 25 20.90 5.71 8.05
C GLU A 25 20.50 5.57 6.58
N LEU A 26 20.94 6.49 5.74
CA LEU A 26 20.77 6.40 4.29
C LEU A 26 21.68 5.31 3.73
N ILE A 27 21.09 4.17 3.36
CA ILE A 27 21.84 3.01 2.88
C ILE A 27 21.99 3.01 1.35
N ARG A 28 20.95 3.52 0.65
CA ARG A 28 20.96 3.58 -0.80
C ARG A 28 20.13 4.76 -1.32
N THR A 29 20.60 5.35 -2.41
CA THR A 29 19.87 6.29 -3.24
C THR A 29 19.74 5.69 -4.64
N THR A 30 18.54 5.70 -5.19
CA THR A 30 18.28 5.40 -6.60
C THR A 30 17.80 6.67 -7.32
N GLN A 31 17.37 6.56 -8.57
CA GLN A 31 16.79 7.70 -9.27
C GLN A 31 15.47 8.16 -8.62
N ASP A 32 14.68 7.20 -8.11
CA ASP A 32 13.30 7.44 -7.68
C ASP A 32 13.11 7.27 -6.15
N LEU A 33 14.06 6.64 -5.46
CA LEU A 33 13.91 6.27 -4.05
C LEU A 33 15.14 6.63 -3.21
N TYR A 34 14.88 7.03 -1.96
CA TYR A 34 15.82 6.99 -0.85
C TYR A 34 15.48 5.81 0.05
N PHE A 35 16.45 4.96 0.35
CA PHE A 35 16.31 3.87 1.31
C PHE A 35 17.03 4.20 2.60
N TYR A 36 16.26 4.51 3.63
CA TYR A 36 16.72 4.67 5.00
C TYR A 36 16.44 3.41 5.80
N ILE A 37 17.37 2.99 6.63
CA ILE A 37 17.20 1.84 7.53
C ILE A 37 17.44 2.29 8.97
N GLU A 38 16.60 1.83 9.90
CA GLU A 38 16.78 2.01 11.33
C GLU A 38 18.22 1.69 11.73
N LYS A 39 18.93 2.70 12.28
CA LYS A 39 20.36 2.61 12.54
C LYS A 39 20.72 1.49 13.50
N SER A 40 19.98 1.33 14.60
CA SER A 40 20.27 0.31 15.60
C SER A 40 20.12 -1.12 15.04
N TRP A 41 19.13 -1.33 14.17
CA TRP A 41 18.95 -2.61 13.49
C TRP A 41 20.05 -2.85 12.44
N TRP A 42 20.39 -1.84 11.65
CA TRP A 42 21.45 -1.91 10.64
C TRP A 42 22.81 -2.23 11.26
N ASP A 43 23.19 -1.54 12.33
CA ASP A 43 24.47 -1.74 13.04
C ASP A 43 24.57 -3.13 13.69
N SER A 44 23.44 -3.78 13.96
CA SER A 44 23.40 -5.15 14.50
C SER A 44 23.61 -6.23 13.45
N ARG A 45 23.60 -5.89 12.14
CA ARG A 45 23.83 -6.83 11.05
C ARG A 45 25.31 -7.05 10.79
N ASN A 46 25.69 -8.29 10.53
CA ASN A 46 27.04 -8.59 10.08
C ASN A 46 27.27 -8.14 8.63
N SER A 47 28.52 -8.14 8.17
CA SER A 47 28.89 -7.65 6.84
C SER A 47 28.20 -8.40 5.69
N GLN A 48 27.94 -9.71 5.85
CA GLN A 48 27.25 -10.50 4.83
C GLN A 48 25.78 -10.10 4.76
N GLU A 49 25.09 -10.01 5.89
CA GLU A 49 23.69 -9.55 5.97
C GLU A 49 23.54 -8.15 5.39
N GLN A 50 24.46 -7.22 5.71
CA GLN A 50 24.43 -5.87 5.14
C GLN A 50 24.60 -5.88 3.62
N ASN A 51 25.43 -6.75 3.07
CA ASN A 51 25.60 -6.89 1.62
C ASN A 51 24.34 -7.45 0.98
N ASP A 52 23.72 -8.49 1.57
CA ASP A 52 22.50 -9.09 1.06
C ASP A 52 21.35 -8.06 1.07
N ILE A 53 21.25 -7.26 2.12
CA ILE A 53 20.28 -6.15 2.20
C ILE A 53 20.55 -5.11 1.11
N ARG A 54 21.80 -4.69 0.89
CA ARG A 54 22.15 -3.73 -0.16
C ARG A 54 21.76 -4.23 -1.56
N LEU A 55 21.91 -5.53 -1.81
CA LEU A 55 21.47 -6.16 -3.07
C LEU A 55 19.95 -6.17 -3.19
N ALA A 56 19.24 -6.58 -2.13
CA ALA A 56 17.78 -6.56 -2.10
C ALA A 56 17.19 -5.16 -2.35
N LEU A 57 17.81 -4.11 -1.78
CA LEU A 57 17.39 -2.72 -2.02
C LEU A 57 17.74 -2.24 -3.43
N PHE A 58 18.79 -2.76 -4.05
CA PHE A 58 19.07 -2.50 -5.46
C PHE A 58 17.97 -3.08 -6.34
N ASP A 59 17.68 -4.37 -6.17
CA ASP A 59 16.66 -5.07 -6.94
C ASP A 59 15.27 -4.44 -6.74
N LEU A 60 14.95 -4.04 -5.50
CA LEU A 60 13.69 -3.35 -5.21
C LEU A 60 13.59 -1.98 -5.90
N GLY A 61 14.70 -1.23 -5.95
CA GLY A 61 14.75 0.06 -6.66
C GLY A 61 14.53 -0.10 -8.17
N GLU A 62 15.13 -1.12 -8.77
CA GLU A 62 14.92 -1.45 -10.20
C GLU A 62 13.48 -1.93 -10.46
N GLU A 63 12.92 -2.77 -9.58
CA GLU A 63 11.53 -3.22 -9.68
C GLU A 63 10.55 -2.05 -9.53
N PHE A 64 10.83 -1.12 -8.60
CA PHE A 64 10.02 0.08 -8.43
C PHE A 64 10.01 0.92 -9.71
N ARG A 65 11.18 1.23 -10.24
CA ARG A 65 11.33 2.06 -11.43
C ARG A 65 10.73 1.45 -12.69
N ASN A 66 10.99 0.15 -12.89
CA ASN A 66 10.65 -0.51 -14.15
C ASN A 66 9.23 -1.08 -14.18
N LYS A 67 8.62 -1.28 -13.02
CA LYS A 67 7.32 -1.96 -12.92
C LYS A 67 6.34 -1.30 -11.97
N ILE A 68 6.67 -1.16 -10.68
CA ILE A 68 5.71 -0.66 -9.68
C ILE A 68 5.25 0.75 -10.03
N TYR A 69 6.17 1.70 -10.17
CA TYR A 69 5.87 3.10 -10.45
C TYR A 69 5.06 3.27 -11.74
N PRO A 70 5.52 2.81 -12.91
CA PRO A 70 4.79 3.02 -14.17
C PRO A 70 3.45 2.32 -14.21
N VAL A 71 3.32 1.11 -13.67
CA VAL A 71 2.04 0.38 -13.66
C VAL A 71 1.03 1.06 -12.75
N LEU A 72 1.41 1.44 -11.53
CA LEU A 72 0.47 2.03 -10.59
C LEU A 72 0.10 3.46 -11.00
N THR A 73 1.06 4.28 -11.43
CA THR A 73 0.74 5.66 -11.83
C THR A 73 -0.07 5.72 -13.14
N SER A 74 0.17 4.83 -14.11
CA SER A 74 -0.62 4.80 -15.35
C SER A 74 -2.07 4.35 -15.12
N ASN A 75 -2.33 3.52 -14.12
CA ASN A 75 -3.69 3.08 -13.79
C ASN A 75 -4.40 4.04 -12.84
N PHE A 76 -3.74 4.46 -11.76
CA PHE A 76 -4.38 5.13 -10.63
C PHE A 76 -4.13 6.65 -10.57
N GLY A 77 -3.13 7.16 -11.28
CA GLY A 77 -2.79 8.59 -11.29
C GLY A 77 -1.46 8.90 -10.60
N SER A 78 -1.09 10.18 -10.58
CA SER A 78 0.20 10.64 -10.07
C SER A 78 0.25 10.69 -8.55
N ILE A 79 1.48 10.74 -8.02
CA ILE A 79 1.81 11.19 -6.67
C ILE A 79 1.92 12.73 -6.63
N PRO A 80 2.08 13.37 -5.44
CA PRO A 80 2.41 14.79 -5.35
C PRO A 80 3.70 15.10 -6.11
N GLU A 81 3.67 16.12 -7.00
CA GLU A 81 4.83 16.48 -7.82
C GLU A 81 4.85 18.01 -8.10
N PRO A 82 5.87 18.75 -7.63
CA PRO A 82 6.88 18.29 -6.68
C PRO A 82 6.28 17.94 -5.32
N GLY A 83 6.92 17.05 -4.56
CA GLY A 83 6.54 16.75 -3.18
C GLY A 83 6.69 17.93 -2.23
N ILE A 84 6.30 17.72 -0.96
CA ILE A 84 6.37 18.77 0.07
C ILE A 84 7.81 19.24 0.34
N ASP A 85 8.80 18.36 0.19
CA ASP A 85 10.23 18.68 0.35
C ASP A 85 10.89 19.21 -0.94
N GLY A 86 10.15 19.24 -2.05
CA GLY A 86 10.64 19.66 -3.36
C GLY A 86 11.55 18.64 -4.05
N ASP A 87 11.73 17.44 -3.49
CA ASP A 87 12.41 16.31 -4.11
C ASP A 87 11.38 15.39 -4.80
N GLN A 88 11.74 14.83 -5.95
CA GLN A 88 10.88 13.88 -6.66
C GLN A 88 11.00 12.44 -6.15
N ARG A 89 12.00 12.18 -5.31
CA ARG A 89 12.25 10.86 -4.76
C ARG A 89 11.36 10.58 -3.57
N ILE A 90 10.86 9.36 -3.53
CA ILE A 90 10.11 8.85 -2.39
C ILE A 90 11.09 8.29 -1.35
N THR A 91 10.88 8.61 -0.10
CA THR A 91 11.63 8.02 1.02
C THR A 91 11.00 6.70 1.44
N VAL A 92 11.78 5.63 1.43
CA VAL A 92 11.41 4.32 2.00
C VAL A 92 12.17 4.19 3.32
N LEU A 93 11.44 4.20 4.44
CA LEU A 93 12.01 3.98 5.76
C LEU A 93 11.76 2.53 6.19
N ILE A 94 12.82 1.79 6.43
CA ILE A 94 12.79 0.39 6.86
C ILE A 94 13.14 0.33 8.35
N HIS A 95 12.21 -0.16 9.18
CA HIS A 95 12.44 -0.30 10.61
C HIS A 95 11.83 -1.57 11.19
N GLN A 96 12.15 -1.88 12.43
CA GLN A 96 11.62 -3.04 13.12
C GLN A 96 10.15 -2.82 13.46
N MET A 97 9.27 -3.58 12.82
CA MET A 97 7.84 -3.56 13.04
C MET A 97 7.36 -4.82 13.77
N ARG A 98 6.14 -4.77 14.29
CA ARG A 98 5.44 -5.94 14.83
C ARG A 98 5.29 -7.00 13.75
N GLN A 99 5.17 -8.27 14.13
CA GLN A 99 5.22 -9.41 13.20
C GLN A 99 4.08 -9.44 12.17
N ASP A 100 2.96 -8.81 12.48
CA ASP A 100 1.76 -8.73 11.63
C ASP A 100 1.79 -7.53 10.66
N ALA A 101 2.77 -6.63 10.78
CA ALA A 101 2.91 -5.46 9.93
C ALA A 101 3.96 -5.66 8.84
N GLY A 102 3.55 -5.56 7.57
CA GLY A 102 4.45 -5.55 6.40
C GLY A 102 4.99 -4.17 6.06
N GLY A 103 4.18 -3.15 6.29
CA GLY A 103 4.45 -1.75 6.06
C GLY A 103 3.31 -0.90 6.60
N TYR A 104 3.42 0.40 6.43
CA TYR A 104 2.34 1.36 6.58
C TYR A 104 2.65 2.66 5.83
N PHE A 105 1.61 3.43 5.58
CA PHE A 105 1.67 4.78 5.04
C PHE A 105 1.11 5.77 6.07
N ASN A 106 1.77 6.92 6.25
CA ASN A 106 1.30 8.00 7.11
C ASN A 106 0.96 9.22 6.26
N SER A 107 -0.33 9.46 6.04
CA SER A 107 -0.80 10.60 5.24
C SER A 107 -0.37 11.97 5.80
N GLY A 108 -0.02 12.04 7.08
CA GLY A 108 0.49 13.26 7.70
C GLY A 108 1.82 13.75 7.13
N ASP A 109 2.62 12.83 6.53
CA ASP A 109 3.97 13.17 6.06
C ASP A 109 3.99 14.06 4.81
N VAL A 110 2.91 14.06 4.01
CA VAL A 110 2.76 14.97 2.85
C VAL A 110 2.28 16.38 3.22
N TYR A 111 2.11 16.66 4.51
CA TYR A 111 1.73 17.97 5.02
C TYR A 111 2.85 18.60 5.84
N SER A 112 2.84 19.94 5.95
CA SER A 112 3.79 20.64 6.81
C SER A 112 3.57 20.31 8.29
N ARG A 113 4.63 20.43 9.10
CA ARG A 113 4.51 20.28 10.57
C ARG A 113 3.57 21.26 11.23
N LEU A 114 3.22 22.36 10.56
CA LEU A 114 2.16 23.27 11.03
C LEU A 114 0.78 22.62 10.92
N GLN A 115 0.56 21.75 9.95
CA GLN A 115 -0.70 21.03 9.73
C GLN A 115 -0.70 19.68 10.43
N ALA A 116 0.41 18.96 10.36
CA ALA A 116 0.64 17.67 10.97
C ALA A 116 1.92 17.70 11.84
N PRO A 117 1.84 17.96 13.14
CA PRO A 117 3.03 18.23 13.99
C PRO A 117 4.09 17.12 14.00
N ARG A 118 3.71 15.90 13.67
CA ARG A 118 4.62 14.75 13.58
C ARG A 118 5.00 14.36 12.16
N SER A 119 4.70 15.20 11.18
CA SER A 119 5.10 15.02 9.80
C SER A 119 6.62 14.92 9.65
N ASN A 120 7.08 14.02 8.80
CA ASN A 120 8.45 14.00 8.32
C ASN A 120 8.68 14.95 7.14
N GLU A 121 7.60 15.60 6.66
CA GLU A 121 7.61 16.54 5.53
C GLU A 121 8.27 15.93 4.29
N ARG A 122 7.79 14.73 3.89
CA ARG A 122 8.28 13.95 2.73
C ARG A 122 7.20 13.07 2.15
N GLU A 123 7.31 12.80 0.86
CA GLU A 123 6.63 11.67 0.24
C GLU A 123 7.34 10.39 0.69
N MET A 124 6.72 9.61 1.58
CA MET A 124 7.39 8.44 2.14
C MET A 124 6.47 7.29 2.47
N VAL A 125 7.06 6.10 2.53
CA VAL A 125 6.42 4.86 2.96
C VAL A 125 7.32 4.14 3.97
N TYR A 126 6.72 3.31 4.79
CA TYR A 126 7.39 2.58 5.86
C TYR A 126 7.28 1.08 5.61
N LEU A 127 8.41 0.37 5.68
CA LEU A 127 8.44 -1.07 5.43
C LEU A 127 9.09 -1.82 6.60
N SER A 128 8.64 -3.04 6.82
CA SER A 128 9.15 -3.90 7.89
C SER A 128 10.56 -4.42 7.57
N ALA A 129 11.49 -4.23 8.51
CA ALA A 129 12.83 -4.80 8.44
C ALA A 129 12.80 -6.34 8.35
N GLY A 130 11.74 -6.98 8.86
CA GLY A 130 11.54 -8.43 8.75
C GLY A 130 11.31 -8.93 7.31
N TYR A 131 10.99 -8.03 6.36
CA TYR A 131 10.73 -8.38 4.97
C TYR A 131 11.87 -8.03 4.02
N VAL A 132 12.94 -7.37 4.48
CA VAL A 132 13.94 -6.71 3.63
C VAL A 132 14.62 -7.64 2.62
N THR A 133 14.79 -8.92 2.94
CA THR A 133 15.33 -9.95 2.03
C THR A 133 14.27 -10.93 1.52
N SER A 134 12.98 -10.63 1.73
CA SER A 134 11.85 -11.46 1.33
C SER A 134 11.19 -10.91 0.06
N SER A 135 10.60 -11.80 -0.75
CA SER A 135 9.75 -11.42 -1.88
C SER A 135 8.53 -10.58 -1.49
N LYS A 136 8.13 -10.63 -0.20
CA LYS A 136 7.03 -9.81 0.35
C LYS A 136 7.34 -8.31 0.35
N LEU A 137 8.63 -7.93 0.34
CA LEU A 137 9.02 -6.51 0.38
C LEU A 137 8.48 -5.72 -0.81
N ARG A 138 8.53 -6.28 -2.02
CA ARG A 138 8.00 -5.63 -3.23
C ARG A 138 6.47 -5.48 -3.19
N SER A 139 5.76 -6.49 -2.66
CA SER A 139 4.30 -6.42 -2.48
C SER A 139 3.92 -5.35 -1.45
N ALA A 140 4.66 -5.27 -0.33
CA ALA A 140 4.46 -4.24 0.67
C ALA A 140 4.74 -2.84 0.09
N LEU A 141 5.86 -2.66 -0.64
CA LEU A 141 6.15 -1.37 -1.29
C LEU A 141 5.05 -0.94 -2.26
N ALA A 142 4.52 -1.86 -3.07
CA ALA A 142 3.45 -1.55 -4.01
C ALA A 142 2.16 -1.14 -3.30
N HIS A 143 1.80 -1.85 -2.23
CA HIS A 143 0.64 -1.53 -1.37
C HIS A 143 0.77 -0.13 -0.78
N GLU A 144 1.87 0.17 -0.09
CA GLU A 144 2.07 1.47 0.57
C GLU A 144 2.21 2.62 -0.45
N PHE A 145 2.81 2.34 -1.61
CA PHE A 145 2.91 3.32 -2.69
C PHE A 145 1.53 3.71 -3.26
N LEU A 146 0.57 2.77 -3.29
CA LEU A 146 -0.79 3.12 -3.73
C LEU A 146 -1.49 4.04 -2.74
N HIS A 147 -1.23 3.93 -1.44
CA HIS A 147 -1.74 4.90 -0.46
C HIS A 147 -1.21 6.32 -0.72
N LEU A 148 0.05 6.47 -1.12
CA LEU A 148 0.60 7.76 -1.51
C LEU A 148 -0.11 8.33 -2.76
N ILE A 149 -0.38 7.50 -3.77
CA ILE A 149 -1.21 7.89 -4.93
C ILE A 149 -2.61 8.29 -4.46
N THR A 150 -3.23 7.50 -3.58
CA THR A 150 -4.59 7.78 -3.08
C THR A 150 -4.67 9.14 -2.38
N VAL A 151 -3.72 9.46 -1.52
CA VAL A 151 -3.68 10.78 -0.85
C VAL A 151 -3.56 11.90 -1.87
N ASN A 152 -2.72 11.74 -2.90
CA ASN A 152 -2.65 12.76 -3.94
C ASN A 152 -3.99 12.92 -4.68
N GLN A 153 -4.58 11.81 -5.13
CA GLN A 153 -5.80 11.85 -5.95
C GLN A 153 -7.02 12.31 -5.15
N LYS A 154 -7.19 11.85 -3.91
CA LYS A 154 -8.35 12.16 -3.06
C LYS A 154 -8.13 13.43 -2.22
N ASP A 155 -7.11 13.42 -1.36
CA ASP A 155 -6.98 14.47 -0.34
C ASP A 155 -6.43 15.76 -0.96
N LEU A 156 -5.39 15.67 -1.80
CA LEU A 156 -4.75 16.87 -2.33
C LEU A 156 -5.45 17.43 -3.56
N LEU A 157 -5.94 16.62 -4.50
CA LEU A 157 -6.60 17.08 -5.72
C LEU A 157 -8.10 17.24 -5.56
N GLN A 158 -8.80 16.25 -5.03
CA GLN A 158 -10.27 16.27 -4.90
C GLN A 158 -10.77 16.88 -3.59
N LYS A 159 -9.90 17.06 -2.58
CA LYS A 159 -10.23 17.59 -1.24
C LYS A 159 -11.27 16.74 -0.49
N VAL A 160 -11.20 15.44 -0.68
CA VAL A 160 -12.02 14.45 0.02
C VAL A 160 -11.12 13.35 0.59
N THR A 161 -11.50 12.76 1.71
CA THR A 161 -10.77 11.64 2.33
C THR A 161 -11.50 10.34 2.04
N GLU A 162 -10.77 9.36 1.51
CA GLU A 162 -11.36 8.07 1.13
C GLU A 162 -11.73 7.23 2.35
N GLU A 163 -12.77 6.43 2.23
CA GLU A 163 -13.11 5.42 3.22
C GLU A 163 -12.04 4.33 3.28
N VAL A 164 -11.67 3.92 4.51
CA VAL A 164 -10.54 3.01 4.74
C VAL A 164 -10.68 1.70 3.97
N TRP A 165 -11.86 1.07 4.01
CA TRP A 165 -12.10 -0.19 3.34
C TRP A 165 -11.81 -0.16 1.82
N LEU A 166 -12.14 0.94 1.14
CA LEU A 166 -11.93 1.07 -0.30
C LEU A 166 -10.50 1.51 -0.63
N ASN A 167 -9.88 2.30 0.25
CA ASN A 167 -8.45 2.60 0.15
C ASN A 167 -7.63 1.31 0.24
N GLU A 168 -7.92 0.48 1.23
CA GLU A 168 -7.27 -0.83 1.41
C GLU A 168 -7.61 -1.81 0.28
N ALA A 169 -8.85 -1.84 -0.21
CA ALA A 169 -9.22 -2.70 -1.33
C ALA A 169 -8.34 -2.46 -2.58
N ARG A 170 -8.08 -1.20 -2.89
CA ARG A 170 -7.20 -0.83 -4.01
C ARG A 170 -5.75 -1.20 -3.74
N ALA A 171 -5.24 -0.92 -2.54
CA ALA A 171 -3.87 -1.23 -2.16
C ALA A 171 -3.61 -2.74 -2.15
N GLU A 172 -4.55 -3.52 -1.61
CA GLU A 172 -4.50 -4.99 -1.57
C GLU A 172 -4.55 -5.65 -2.96
N TYR A 173 -5.11 -4.98 -3.96
CA TYR A 173 -5.13 -5.49 -5.33
C TYR A 173 -3.78 -5.27 -6.07
N THR A 174 -2.92 -4.39 -5.59
CA THR A 174 -1.67 -4.05 -6.31
C THR A 174 -0.72 -5.23 -6.53
N PRO A 175 -0.50 -6.17 -5.58
CA PRO A 175 0.32 -7.35 -5.84
C PRO A 175 -0.21 -8.20 -7.00
N THR A 176 -1.52 -8.39 -7.08
CA THR A 176 -2.16 -9.11 -8.19
C THR A 176 -1.98 -8.37 -9.51
N LEU A 177 -2.23 -7.06 -9.55
CA LEU A 177 -2.02 -6.24 -10.75
C LEU A 177 -0.58 -6.29 -11.27
N LEU A 178 0.37 -6.42 -10.37
CA LEU A 178 1.80 -6.52 -10.68
C LEU A 178 2.26 -7.97 -10.95
N GLY A 179 1.36 -8.97 -10.91
CA GLY A 179 1.70 -10.37 -11.12
C GLY A 179 2.54 -11.00 -9.99
N TYR A 180 2.52 -10.40 -8.78
CA TYR A 180 3.24 -10.96 -7.64
C TYR A 180 2.48 -12.12 -7.00
N ASP A 181 1.20 -12.25 -7.30
CA ASP A 181 0.30 -13.31 -6.86
C ASP A 181 0.13 -14.44 -7.89
N ASP A 182 0.81 -14.38 -9.05
CA ASP A 182 0.71 -15.41 -10.11
C ASP A 182 1.05 -16.81 -9.58
N ALA A 183 2.03 -16.89 -8.68
CA ALA A 183 2.27 -18.10 -7.88
C ALA A 183 1.46 -18.00 -6.60
N TYR A 184 0.31 -18.67 -6.54
CA TYR A 184 -0.62 -18.58 -5.41
C TYR A 184 0.01 -18.96 -4.07
N ALA A 185 0.78 -20.05 -4.04
CA ALA A 185 1.41 -20.54 -2.81
C ALA A 185 2.42 -19.54 -2.24
N GLY A 186 2.20 -19.04 -1.03
CA GLY A 186 3.03 -18.06 -0.34
C GLY A 186 2.78 -16.61 -0.77
N SER A 187 1.80 -16.35 -1.65
CA SER A 187 1.44 -15.01 -2.12
C SER A 187 0.68 -14.18 -1.08
N ASN A 188 0.53 -12.89 -1.36
CA ASN A 188 -0.38 -12.03 -0.61
C ASN A 188 -1.82 -12.53 -0.75
N LEU A 189 -2.24 -12.90 -1.95
CA LEU A 189 -3.59 -13.41 -2.22
C LEU A 189 -3.90 -14.65 -1.37
N GLU A 190 -2.99 -15.63 -1.27
CA GLU A 190 -3.19 -16.78 -0.38
C GLU A 190 -3.40 -16.36 1.07
N THR A 191 -2.60 -15.42 1.54
CA THR A 191 -2.71 -14.91 2.92
C THR A 191 -4.08 -14.27 3.16
N ARG A 192 -4.59 -13.49 2.19
CA ARG A 192 -5.88 -12.80 2.28
C ARG A 192 -7.07 -13.74 2.17
N VAL A 193 -6.99 -14.73 1.29
CA VAL A 193 -8.01 -15.79 1.20
C VAL A 193 -8.13 -16.54 2.52
N ARG A 194 -7.01 -16.94 3.12
CA ARG A 194 -7.02 -17.60 4.44
C ARG A 194 -7.64 -16.74 5.53
N ALA A 195 -7.22 -15.47 5.61
CA ALA A 195 -7.73 -14.52 6.59
C ALA A 195 -9.24 -14.25 6.42
N PHE A 196 -9.76 -14.22 5.18
CA PHE A 196 -11.20 -14.13 4.92
C PHE A 196 -11.94 -15.39 5.40
N LEU A 197 -11.40 -16.57 5.12
CA LEU A 197 -12.03 -17.84 5.52
C LEU A 197 -12.10 -18.03 7.04
N ASP A 198 -11.21 -17.38 7.80
CA ASP A 198 -11.27 -17.39 9.27
C ASP A 198 -12.50 -16.64 9.83
N ASN A 199 -13.00 -15.61 9.10
CA ASN A 199 -14.21 -14.87 9.45
C ASN A 199 -14.94 -14.35 8.20
N PRO A 200 -15.64 -15.21 7.45
CA PRO A 200 -16.26 -14.84 6.18
C PRO A 200 -17.55 -13.99 6.31
N THR A 201 -17.99 -13.73 7.55
CA THR A 201 -19.15 -12.89 7.84
C THR A 201 -18.78 -11.46 8.23
N ILE A 202 -17.50 -11.10 8.12
CA ILE A 202 -17.06 -9.74 8.41
C ILE A 202 -17.68 -8.72 7.47
N SER A 203 -17.96 -7.51 7.97
CA SER A 203 -18.45 -6.41 7.13
C SER A 203 -17.42 -6.01 6.09
N LEU A 204 -17.84 -5.73 4.86
CA LEU A 204 -16.93 -5.20 3.84
C LEU A 204 -16.54 -3.74 4.11
N THR A 205 -17.44 -2.94 4.65
CA THR A 205 -17.29 -1.48 4.75
C THR A 205 -17.01 -0.97 6.17
N GLU A 206 -17.25 -1.79 7.20
CA GLU A 206 -16.91 -1.48 8.58
C GLU A 206 -15.49 -1.98 8.87
N TRP A 207 -14.58 -1.06 9.18
CA TRP A 207 -13.17 -1.37 9.31
C TRP A 207 -12.77 -1.58 10.78
N LEU A 208 -12.39 -2.81 11.13
CA LEU A 208 -11.94 -3.20 12.47
C LEU A 208 -10.41 -3.37 12.56
N ASN A 209 -9.71 -3.20 11.44
CA ASN A 209 -8.26 -3.39 11.30
C ASN A 209 -7.79 -4.81 11.67
N SER A 210 -8.55 -5.81 11.23
CA SER A 210 -8.23 -7.23 11.40
C SER A 210 -7.75 -7.86 10.10
N GLY A 211 -7.05 -8.99 10.18
CA GLY A 211 -6.67 -9.76 8.98
C GLY A 211 -7.85 -10.10 8.08
N SER A 212 -9.02 -10.36 8.66
CA SER A 212 -10.24 -10.68 7.91
C SER A 212 -10.80 -9.50 7.13
N ASP A 213 -10.64 -8.24 7.63
CA ASP A 213 -11.00 -7.03 6.86
C ASP A 213 -10.17 -6.97 5.58
N TYR A 214 -8.85 -7.11 5.69
CA TYR A 214 -7.96 -7.16 4.53
C TYR A 214 -8.31 -8.29 3.56
N GLY A 215 -8.70 -9.46 4.09
CA GLY A 215 -9.18 -10.59 3.28
C GLY A 215 -10.44 -10.26 2.50
N ALA A 216 -11.44 -9.67 3.15
CA ALA A 216 -12.71 -9.30 2.53
C ALA A 216 -12.52 -8.26 1.42
N VAL A 217 -11.78 -7.19 1.68
CA VAL A 217 -11.57 -6.12 0.70
C VAL A 217 -10.69 -6.57 -0.47
N ASN A 218 -9.70 -7.44 -0.23
CA ASN A 218 -8.90 -8.05 -1.30
C ASN A 218 -9.79 -8.86 -2.24
N LEU A 219 -10.59 -9.81 -1.72
CA LEU A 219 -11.45 -10.66 -2.54
C LEU A 219 -12.53 -9.85 -3.26
N PHE A 220 -13.06 -8.79 -2.65
CA PHE A 220 -13.98 -7.90 -3.33
C PHE A 220 -13.31 -7.13 -4.46
N ALA A 221 -12.08 -6.65 -4.28
CA ALA A 221 -11.32 -6.00 -5.34
C ALA A 221 -11.00 -6.96 -6.50
N GLN A 222 -10.63 -8.22 -6.20
CA GLN A 222 -10.46 -9.27 -7.22
C GLN A 222 -11.74 -9.43 -8.04
N TYR A 223 -12.88 -9.59 -7.36
CA TYR A 223 -14.19 -9.73 -8.02
C TYR A 223 -14.53 -8.52 -8.91
N LEU A 224 -14.33 -7.31 -8.41
CA LEU A 224 -14.58 -6.09 -9.19
C LEU A 224 -13.73 -6.05 -10.45
N VAL A 225 -12.45 -6.38 -10.35
CA VAL A 225 -11.55 -6.33 -11.51
C VAL A 225 -11.82 -7.46 -12.50
N ASP A 226 -12.12 -8.66 -12.01
CA ASP A 226 -12.47 -9.80 -12.89
C ASP A 226 -13.71 -9.51 -13.74
N HIS A 227 -14.69 -8.78 -13.19
CA HIS A 227 -15.95 -8.50 -13.88
C HIS A 227 -15.98 -7.18 -14.66
N TYR A 228 -15.24 -6.16 -14.19
CA TYR A 228 -15.34 -4.81 -14.72
C TYR A 228 -13.97 -4.23 -15.15
N GLY A 229 -12.89 -5.00 -15.00
CA GLY A 229 -11.52 -4.56 -15.30
C GLY A 229 -10.96 -3.58 -14.26
N VAL A 230 -9.64 -3.38 -14.28
CA VAL A 230 -8.93 -2.54 -13.29
C VAL A 230 -9.43 -1.09 -13.27
N ARG A 231 -10.03 -0.63 -14.36
CA ARG A 231 -10.58 0.74 -14.44
C ARG A 231 -11.66 1.03 -13.43
N ILE A 232 -12.36 0.02 -12.90
CA ILE A 232 -13.36 0.22 -11.84
C ILE A 232 -12.71 0.81 -10.57
N LEU A 233 -11.54 0.29 -10.20
CA LEU A 233 -10.77 0.79 -9.07
C LEU A 233 -10.15 2.17 -9.36
N ALA A 234 -9.62 2.37 -10.56
CA ALA A 234 -9.02 3.64 -10.99
C ALA A 234 -10.06 4.77 -11.07
N ASP A 235 -11.19 4.52 -11.72
CA ASP A 235 -12.25 5.52 -11.87
C ASP A 235 -12.88 5.90 -10.52
N SER A 236 -13.03 4.93 -9.60
CA SER A 236 -13.49 5.21 -8.23
C SER A 236 -12.49 6.03 -7.43
N LEU A 237 -11.17 5.85 -7.66
CA LEU A 237 -10.14 6.65 -7.04
C LEU A 237 -10.13 8.10 -7.54
N GLN A 238 -10.30 8.29 -8.84
CA GLN A 238 -10.29 9.61 -9.47
C GLN A 238 -11.62 10.40 -9.29
N SER A 239 -12.65 9.77 -8.72
CA SER A 239 -13.92 10.42 -8.39
C SER A 239 -13.76 11.38 -7.20
N SER A 240 -14.55 12.47 -7.20
CA SER A 240 -14.70 13.34 -6.03
C SER A 240 -15.63 12.75 -4.94
N LYS A 241 -16.25 11.59 -5.20
CA LYS A 241 -17.00 10.82 -4.22
C LYS A 241 -16.08 9.83 -3.51
N VAL A 242 -16.54 9.26 -2.40
CA VAL A 242 -15.80 8.30 -1.58
C VAL A 242 -16.62 7.04 -1.34
N GLY A 243 -15.98 5.95 -0.96
CA GLY A 243 -16.62 4.70 -0.60
C GLY A 243 -17.57 4.18 -1.68
N ILE A 244 -18.72 3.69 -1.24
CA ILE A 244 -19.76 3.10 -2.12
C ILE A 244 -20.14 4.06 -3.25
N ALA A 245 -20.31 5.35 -2.97
CA ALA A 245 -20.72 6.31 -3.98
C ALA A 245 -19.70 6.48 -5.11
N SER A 246 -18.41 6.34 -4.83
CA SER A 246 -17.36 6.39 -5.85
C SER A 246 -17.34 5.12 -6.72
N VAL A 247 -17.63 3.96 -6.14
CA VAL A 247 -17.76 2.70 -6.89
C VAL A 247 -18.97 2.74 -7.82
N GLU A 248 -20.12 3.24 -7.33
CA GLU A 248 -21.32 3.39 -8.15
C GLU A 248 -21.13 4.35 -9.32
N GLU A 249 -20.41 5.46 -9.09
CA GLU A 249 -20.04 6.39 -10.17
C GLU A 249 -19.15 5.72 -11.21
N ALA A 250 -18.16 4.94 -10.78
CA ALA A 250 -17.28 4.20 -11.67
C ALA A 250 -18.04 3.13 -12.48
N LEU A 251 -18.98 2.40 -11.88
CA LEU A 251 -19.89 1.48 -12.58
C LEU A 251 -20.72 2.21 -13.66
N GLN A 252 -21.33 3.33 -13.30
CA GLN A 252 -22.12 4.15 -14.23
C GLN A 252 -21.27 4.66 -15.39
N LYS A 253 -20.06 5.11 -15.13
CA LYS A 253 -19.11 5.58 -16.15
C LYS A 253 -18.76 4.49 -17.16
N GLN A 254 -18.76 3.22 -16.74
CA GLN A 254 -18.56 2.06 -17.61
C GLN A 254 -19.85 1.55 -18.26
N GLY A 255 -20.99 2.22 -18.03
CA GLY A 255 -22.29 1.82 -18.57
C GLY A 255 -22.95 0.65 -17.84
N VAL A 256 -22.43 0.26 -16.68
CA VAL A 256 -23.00 -0.81 -15.84
C VAL A 256 -24.21 -0.27 -15.09
N LYS A 257 -25.38 -0.91 -15.31
CA LYS A 257 -26.67 -0.51 -14.71
C LYS A 257 -26.98 -1.28 -13.42
N LYS A 258 -25.95 -1.48 -12.58
CA LYS A 258 -26.10 -2.16 -11.29
C LYS A 258 -25.77 -1.18 -10.17
N SER A 259 -26.51 -1.27 -9.07
CA SER A 259 -26.13 -0.60 -7.81
C SER A 259 -25.01 -1.37 -7.12
N PHE A 260 -24.32 -0.72 -6.18
CA PHE A 260 -23.35 -1.39 -5.32
C PHE A 260 -23.94 -2.60 -4.61
N SER A 261 -25.18 -2.49 -4.08
CA SER A 261 -25.84 -3.60 -3.39
C SER A 261 -26.06 -4.82 -4.28
N GLN A 262 -26.34 -4.61 -5.58
CA GLN A 262 -26.48 -5.71 -6.53
C GLN A 262 -25.12 -6.38 -6.81
N VAL A 263 -24.07 -5.59 -7.01
CA VAL A 263 -22.69 -6.08 -7.20
C VAL A 263 -22.21 -6.84 -5.95
N PHE A 264 -22.49 -6.31 -4.76
CA PHE A 264 -22.16 -6.98 -3.50
C PHE A 264 -22.89 -8.32 -3.34
N ALA A 265 -24.19 -8.36 -3.67
CA ALA A 265 -24.96 -9.60 -3.60
C ALA A 265 -24.43 -10.66 -4.58
N GLU A 266 -24.06 -10.26 -5.79
CA GLU A 266 -23.45 -11.15 -6.79
C GLU A 266 -22.08 -11.67 -6.32
N TRP A 267 -21.24 -10.82 -5.74
CA TRP A 267 -19.97 -11.23 -5.11
C TRP A 267 -20.19 -12.25 -4.00
N ALA A 268 -21.15 -12.01 -3.09
CA ALA A 268 -21.46 -12.93 -2.01
C ALA A 268 -21.95 -14.29 -2.53
N ILE A 269 -22.73 -14.31 -3.62
CA ILE A 269 -23.15 -15.53 -4.30
C ILE A 269 -21.93 -16.23 -4.94
N ALA A 270 -21.06 -15.51 -5.62
CA ALA A 270 -19.86 -16.07 -6.26
C ALA A 270 -18.94 -16.77 -5.23
N LEU A 271 -18.72 -16.17 -4.06
CA LEU A 271 -18.00 -16.76 -2.96
C LEU A 271 -18.62 -18.08 -2.45
N LEU A 272 -19.95 -18.11 -2.37
CA LEU A 272 -20.68 -19.28 -1.86
C LEU A 272 -20.69 -20.44 -2.85
N VAL A 273 -20.84 -20.14 -4.15
CA VAL A 273 -20.94 -21.16 -5.22
C VAL A 273 -19.55 -21.57 -5.73
N ASN A 274 -18.52 -20.80 -5.41
CA ASN A 274 -17.15 -20.99 -5.92
C ASN A 274 -17.08 -21.10 -7.45
N ASP A 275 -17.85 -20.25 -8.15
CA ASP A 275 -17.92 -20.16 -9.62
C ASP A 275 -17.65 -18.72 -10.06
N CYS A 276 -16.49 -18.48 -10.67
CA CYS A 276 -16.07 -17.15 -11.15
C CYS A 276 -16.88 -16.63 -12.36
N ARG A 277 -17.81 -17.44 -12.92
CA ARG A 277 -18.64 -17.03 -14.06
C ARG A 277 -19.95 -16.36 -13.67
N LEU A 278 -20.23 -16.30 -12.37
CA LEU A 278 -21.37 -15.60 -11.79
C LEU A 278 -20.95 -14.22 -11.31
#